data_83ad481a685e7acb27e10e3eb2149726
#
_entry.id   83ad481a685e7acb27e10e3eb2149726
#
_cell.length_a   1.000
_cell.length_b   1.000
_cell.length_c   1.000
_cell.angle_alpha   90.00
_cell.angle_beta   90.00
_cell.angle_gamma   90.00
#
_symmetry.space_group_name_H-M   'P 1'
#
loop_
_entity.id
_entity.type
_entity.pdbx_description
1 polymer ?
#
loop_
_entity_poly.entity_id
_entity_poly.type
_entity_poly.pdbx_seq_one_letter_code
_entity_poly.pdbx_strand_id
1 'polypeptide(L)'
;ALSMISDDHVFFETKRDYAKDMVTGFIRLNGMTVGAVANRSKIYNEKSEVTAQFDGSLSSDGAKKAAGFVNFCDAFNIPVLTLTNVTGFKACEYDEKNLAGETAKLTYAFANATVPKVNVVIGKAFGSAYVMMNSKSVGADMVYAWPTAEIGMMEADLAAKIMYAGADADTLREKTAQYRQL
;
A
#
# COMPACT_ATOMS: atom_id res chain seq x y z
N ALA A 1 11.64 1.82 7.22
CA ALA A 1 10.47 1.88 8.09
C ALA A 1 10.31 0.56 8.88
N LEU A 2 10.04 -0.61 8.23
CA LEU A 2 9.75 -1.86 8.94
C LEU A 2 10.85 -2.29 9.91
N SER A 3 12.13 -2.27 9.50
CA SER A 3 13.26 -2.56 10.38
C SER A 3 13.43 -1.55 11.52
N MET A 4 12.97 -0.30 11.34
CA MET A 4 13.09 0.73 12.39
C MET A 4 12.07 0.57 13.52
N ILE A 5 10.91 -0.01 13.22
CA ILE A 5 9.85 -0.26 14.19
C ILE A 5 9.93 -1.66 14.81
N SER A 6 10.71 -2.55 14.22
CA SER A 6 10.89 -3.91 14.72
C SER A 6 11.87 -3.96 15.90
N ASP A 7 11.61 -4.83 16.85
CA ASP A 7 12.54 -5.17 17.91
C ASP A 7 13.89 -5.58 17.32
N ASP A 8 14.99 -5.15 17.93
CA ASP A 8 16.36 -5.37 17.48
C ASP A 8 16.66 -4.96 16.02
N HIS A 9 15.79 -4.12 15.43
CA HIS A 9 15.86 -3.68 14.04
C HIS A 9 15.87 -4.82 13.00
N VAL A 10 15.37 -6.00 13.36
CA VAL A 10 15.32 -7.17 12.49
C VAL A 10 14.06 -7.14 11.64
N PHE A 11 14.23 -7.24 10.32
CA PHE A 11 13.15 -7.45 9.36
C PHE A 11 13.49 -8.63 8.46
N PHE A 12 12.64 -9.65 8.48
CA PHE A 12 12.77 -10.82 7.62
C PHE A 12 11.84 -10.70 6.41
N GLU A 13 12.38 -10.20 5.29
CA GLU A 13 11.63 -10.02 4.04
C GLU A 13 11.44 -11.37 3.33
N THR A 14 10.18 -11.72 3.00
CA THR A 14 9.84 -12.89 2.20
C THR A 14 9.71 -12.51 0.73
N LYS A 15 10.06 -13.43 -0.18
CA LYS A 15 9.95 -13.24 -1.64
C LYS A 15 10.55 -11.91 -2.12
N ARG A 16 11.72 -11.55 -1.62
CA ARG A 16 12.38 -10.27 -1.87
C ARG A 16 12.55 -9.92 -3.36
N ASP A 17 12.80 -10.94 -4.19
CA ASP A 17 13.07 -10.75 -5.63
C ASP A 17 11.83 -10.84 -6.52
N TYR A 18 10.67 -11.19 -5.95
CA TYR A 18 9.39 -11.22 -6.64
C TYR A 18 8.53 -10.03 -6.26
N ALA A 19 7.89 -9.38 -7.25
CA ALA A 19 7.03 -8.21 -7.07
C ALA A 19 7.64 -7.20 -6.08
N LYS A 20 8.75 -6.56 -6.50
CA LYS A 20 9.58 -5.71 -5.63
C LYS A 20 8.90 -4.43 -5.16
N ASP A 21 7.82 -4.03 -5.80
CA ASP A 21 6.91 -2.94 -5.42
C ASP A 21 6.11 -3.24 -4.16
N MET A 22 5.91 -4.54 -3.86
CA MET A 22 5.23 -5.01 -2.65
C MET A 22 6.23 -5.70 -1.70
N VAL A 23 6.22 -5.30 -0.45
CA VAL A 23 7.02 -5.88 0.64
C VAL A 23 6.14 -6.79 1.47
N THR A 24 6.60 -8.01 1.71
CA THR A 24 6.01 -8.93 2.67
C THR A 24 7.10 -9.53 3.54
N GLY A 25 6.85 -9.69 4.81
CA GLY A 25 7.84 -10.24 5.73
C GLY A 25 7.41 -10.18 7.19
N PHE A 26 8.31 -10.52 8.08
CA PHE A 26 8.04 -10.58 9.51
C PHE A 26 8.87 -9.56 10.26
N ILE A 27 8.24 -8.92 11.21
CA ILE A 27 8.84 -8.04 12.22
C ILE A 27 8.52 -8.59 13.61
N ARG A 28 9.21 -8.09 14.62
CA ARG A 28 8.88 -8.33 16.02
C ARG A 28 8.42 -7.03 16.67
N LEU A 29 7.33 -7.08 17.41
CA LEU A 29 6.84 -5.96 18.20
C LEU A 29 6.60 -6.44 19.63
N ASN A 30 7.41 -5.96 20.55
CA ASN A 30 7.35 -6.35 21.97
C ASN A 30 7.41 -7.89 22.16
N GLY A 31 8.33 -8.54 21.44
CA GLY A 31 8.53 -9.99 21.47
C GLY A 31 7.55 -10.81 20.61
N MET A 32 6.49 -10.20 20.10
CA MET A 32 5.48 -10.87 19.27
C MET A 32 5.82 -10.80 17.79
N THR A 33 5.71 -11.91 17.08
CA THR A 33 5.86 -11.94 15.61
C THR A 33 4.65 -11.33 14.94
N VAL A 34 4.86 -10.38 14.04
CA VAL A 34 3.84 -9.70 13.25
C VAL A 34 4.19 -9.80 11.77
N GLY A 35 3.22 -10.21 10.95
CA GLY A 35 3.35 -10.17 9.50
C GLY A 35 3.20 -8.72 9.01
N ALA A 36 4.12 -8.30 8.16
CA ALA A 36 4.10 -6.96 7.58
C ALA A 36 3.85 -7.00 6.08
N VAL A 37 2.91 -6.19 5.60
CA VAL A 37 2.62 -5.95 4.19
C VAL A 37 2.79 -4.46 3.92
N ALA A 38 3.60 -4.07 2.94
CA ALA A 38 3.85 -2.67 2.68
C ALA A 38 4.10 -2.37 1.20
N ASN A 39 3.64 -1.21 0.73
CA ASN A 39 4.02 -0.68 -0.58
C ASN A 39 5.43 -0.10 -0.50
N ARG A 40 6.26 -0.43 -1.49
CA ARG A 40 7.64 0.05 -1.58
C ARG A 40 7.73 1.17 -2.60
N SER A 41 8.32 2.28 -2.22
CA SER A 41 8.58 3.39 -3.14
C SER A 41 10.00 3.39 -3.70
N LYS A 42 11.00 2.88 -2.95
CA LYS A 42 12.41 2.89 -3.37
C LYS A 42 13.17 1.66 -2.86
N ILE A 43 14.15 1.23 -3.65
CA ILE A 43 15.18 0.26 -3.23
C ILE A 43 16.51 1.02 -3.17
N TYR A 44 17.25 0.80 -2.11
CA TYR A 44 18.58 1.38 -1.89
C TYR A 44 19.64 0.28 -1.92
N ASN A 45 20.82 0.58 -2.47
CA ASN A 45 22.00 -0.26 -2.34
C ASN A 45 22.72 -0.03 -0.99
N GLU A 46 23.83 -0.75 -0.77
CA GLU A 46 24.64 -0.62 0.45
C GLU A 46 25.23 0.79 0.63
N LYS A 47 25.37 1.57 -0.46
CA LYS A 47 25.84 2.96 -0.46
C LYS A 47 24.71 3.97 -0.26
N SER A 48 23.49 3.53 0.06
CA SER A 48 22.29 4.37 0.19
C SER A 48 21.88 5.11 -1.10
N GLU A 49 22.31 4.62 -2.26
CA GLU A 49 21.88 5.12 -3.56
C GLU A 49 20.60 4.40 -4.00
N VAL A 50 19.68 5.13 -4.64
CA VAL A 50 18.44 4.55 -5.16
C VAL A 50 18.73 3.70 -6.40
N THR A 51 18.49 2.41 -6.32
CA THR A 51 18.67 1.46 -7.43
C THR A 51 17.39 1.17 -8.18
N ALA A 52 16.23 1.32 -7.55
CA ALA A 52 14.92 1.23 -8.17
C ALA A 52 13.94 2.15 -7.47
N GLN A 53 13.01 2.69 -8.25
CA GLN A 53 11.92 3.53 -7.75
C GLN A 53 10.60 3.03 -8.33
N PHE A 54 9.56 3.01 -7.48
CA PHE A 54 8.20 2.63 -7.80
C PHE A 54 7.28 3.84 -7.63
N ASP A 55 6.28 3.95 -8.47
CA ASP A 55 5.31 5.06 -8.48
C ASP A 55 4.21 4.95 -7.40
N GLY A 56 4.22 3.84 -6.65
CA GLY A 56 3.22 3.53 -5.63
C GLY A 56 1.96 2.88 -6.19
N SER A 57 1.90 2.57 -7.48
CA SER A 57 0.79 1.82 -8.05
C SER A 57 0.80 0.35 -7.59
N LEU A 58 -0.39 -0.21 -7.34
CA LEU A 58 -0.58 -1.61 -6.97
C LEU A 58 -0.55 -2.48 -8.24
N SER A 59 0.45 -3.34 -8.35
CA SER A 59 0.57 -4.31 -9.45
C SER A 59 -0.21 -5.60 -9.15
N SER A 60 -0.54 -6.36 -10.20
CA SER A 60 -1.16 -7.67 -10.08
C SER A 60 -0.26 -8.66 -9.32
N ASP A 61 1.03 -8.68 -9.61
CA ASP A 61 1.99 -9.53 -8.90
C ASP A 61 2.18 -9.11 -7.43
N GLY A 62 2.16 -7.80 -7.15
CA GLY A 62 2.16 -7.26 -5.79
C GLY A 62 0.94 -7.68 -5.00
N ALA A 63 -0.24 -7.59 -5.60
CA ALA A 63 -1.50 -8.05 -5.01
C ALA A 63 -1.48 -9.55 -4.72
N LYS A 64 -1.02 -10.37 -5.68
CA LYS A 64 -0.86 -11.82 -5.53
C LYS A 64 0.11 -12.19 -4.41
N LYS A 65 1.25 -11.50 -4.33
CA LYS A 65 2.25 -11.69 -3.27
C LYS A 65 1.66 -11.40 -1.88
N ALA A 66 0.98 -10.27 -1.75
CA ALA A 66 0.35 -9.85 -0.51
C ALA A 66 -0.79 -10.81 -0.09
N ALA A 67 -1.67 -11.20 -1.01
CA ALA A 67 -2.76 -12.15 -0.75
C ALA A 67 -2.25 -13.49 -0.20
N GLY A 68 -1.23 -14.07 -0.85
CA GLY A 68 -0.62 -15.31 -0.38
C GLY A 68 0.04 -15.18 0.99
N PHE A 69 0.64 -14.03 1.29
CA PHE A 69 1.26 -13.77 2.58
C PHE A 69 0.23 -13.56 3.70
N VAL A 70 -0.87 -12.84 3.43
CA VAL A 70 -1.96 -12.66 4.40
C VAL A 70 -2.61 -14.00 4.75
N ASN A 71 -2.90 -14.85 3.75
CA ASN A 71 -3.42 -16.20 3.99
C ASN A 71 -2.46 -17.06 4.83
N PHE A 72 -1.15 -16.92 4.61
CA PHE A 72 -0.14 -17.59 5.44
C PHE A 72 -0.21 -17.09 6.89
N CYS A 73 -0.24 -15.78 7.10
CA CYS A 73 -0.34 -15.20 8.44
C CYS A 73 -1.60 -15.67 9.18
N ASP A 74 -2.74 -15.70 8.48
CA ASP A 74 -4.00 -16.18 9.06
C ASP A 74 -3.92 -17.65 9.46
N ALA A 75 -3.36 -18.51 8.59
CA ALA A 75 -3.19 -19.94 8.87
C ALA A 75 -2.30 -20.25 10.09
N PHE A 76 -1.39 -19.34 10.43
CA PHE A 76 -0.47 -19.50 11.57
C PHE A 76 -0.77 -18.55 12.74
N ASN A 77 -1.95 -17.94 12.77
CA ASN A 77 -2.37 -16.99 13.82
C ASN A 77 -1.38 -15.82 14.04
N ILE A 78 -0.80 -15.30 12.96
CA ILE A 78 0.14 -14.18 13.00
C ILE A 78 -0.63 -12.89 12.69
N PRO A 79 -0.68 -11.90 13.60
CA PRO A 79 -1.29 -10.60 13.33
C PRO A 79 -0.65 -9.90 12.13
N VAL A 80 -1.41 -9.10 11.39
CA VAL A 80 -0.95 -8.41 10.20
C VAL A 80 -0.93 -6.89 10.38
N LEU A 81 0.23 -6.29 10.13
CA LEU A 81 0.43 -4.85 10.00
C LEU A 81 0.58 -4.49 8.52
N THR A 82 -0.24 -3.57 8.04
CA THR A 82 -0.12 -3.02 6.69
C THR A 82 0.39 -1.58 6.76
N LEU A 83 1.44 -1.27 5.99
CA LEU A 83 1.91 0.10 5.78
C LEU A 83 1.52 0.53 4.37
N THR A 84 0.50 1.37 4.27
CA THR A 84 -0.10 1.76 2.98
C THR A 84 0.52 3.05 2.44
N ASN A 85 1.00 2.95 1.19
CA ASN A 85 1.39 4.09 0.37
C ASN A 85 1.09 3.74 -1.10
N VAL A 86 -0.17 3.94 -1.52
CA VAL A 86 -0.67 3.51 -2.82
C VAL A 86 -1.35 4.65 -3.57
N THR A 87 -0.98 4.82 -4.85
CA THR A 87 -1.47 5.90 -5.72
C THR A 87 -2.64 5.49 -6.62
N GLY A 88 -2.82 4.19 -6.81
CA GLY A 88 -3.81 3.63 -7.72
C GLY A 88 -3.41 2.24 -8.18
N PHE A 89 -3.95 1.79 -9.30
CA PHE A 89 -3.56 0.53 -9.93
C PHE A 89 -2.52 0.75 -11.01
N LYS A 90 -1.64 -0.24 -11.20
CA LYS A 90 -0.65 -0.20 -12.24
C LYS A 90 -1.30 -0.39 -13.61
N ALA A 91 -1.03 0.54 -14.53
CA ALA A 91 -1.57 0.53 -15.88
C ALA A 91 -0.52 0.01 -16.88
N CYS A 92 -0.56 -1.28 -17.18
CA CYS A 92 0.17 -1.90 -18.28
C CYS A 92 -0.60 -3.11 -18.80
N GLU A 93 -0.31 -3.55 -20.01
CA GLU A 93 -1.04 -4.65 -20.68
C GLU A 93 -1.09 -5.93 -19.82
N TYR A 94 0.00 -6.28 -19.15
CA TYR A 94 0.06 -7.44 -18.27
C TYR A 94 -0.86 -7.28 -17.05
N ASP A 95 -0.81 -6.10 -16.41
CA ASP A 95 -1.64 -5.83 -15.23
C ASP A 95 -3.12 -5.72 -15.62
N GLU A 96 -3.47 -5.10 -16.74
CA GLU A 96 -4.88 -5.04 -17.23
C GLU A 96 -5.53 -6.41 -17.34
N LYS A 97 -4.77 -7.42 -17.77
CA LYS A 97 -5.26 -8.80 -17.88
C LYS A 97 -5.42 -9.52 -16.54
N ASN A 98 -4.59 -9.23 -15.56
CA ASN A 98 -4.46 -10.03 -14.34
C ASN A 98 -4.96 -9.30 -13.08
N LEU A 99 -4.97 -7.98 -13.08
CA LEU A 99 -5.16 -7.16 -11.89
C LEU A 99 -6.50 -7.43 -11.19
N ALA A 100 -7.60 -7.51 -11.94
CA ALA A 100 -8.92 -7.74 -11.36
C ALA A 100 -8.99 -9.04 -10.55
N GLY A 101 -8.41 -10.13 -11.09
CA GLY A 101 -8.37 -11.42 -10.41
C GLY A 101 -7.48 -11.42 -9.17
N GLU A 102 -6.29 -10.82 -9.27
CA GLU A 102 -5.33 -10.81 -8.16
C GLU A 102 -5.72 -9.83 -7.04
N THR A 103 -6.31 -8.69 -7.38
CA THR A 103 -6.85 -7.76 -6.38
C THR A 103 -8.11 -8.31 -5.68
N ALA A 104 -8.95 -9.08 -6.39
CA ALA A 104 -10.05 -9.80 -5.76
C ALA A 104 -9.54 -10.82 -4.73
N LYS A 105 -8.47 -11.56 -5.03
CA LYS A 105 -7.82 -12.49 -4.08
C LYS A 105 -7.25 -11.75 -2.87
N LEU A 106 -6.64 -10.58 -3.08
CA LEU A 106 -6.11 -9.76 -1.99
C LEU A 106 -7.23 -9.26 -1.07
N THR A 107 -8.30 -8.74 -1.67
CA THR A 107 -9.48 -8.31 -0.92
C THR A 107 -10.09 -9.45 -0.12
N TYR A 108 -10.24 -10.62 -0.75
CA TYR A 108 -10.75 -11.81 -0.09
C TYR A 108 -9.84 -12.25 1.06
N ALA A 109 -8.52 -12.25 0.87
CA ALA A 109 -7.56 -12.63 1.90
C ALA A 109 -7.68 -11.73 3.14
N PHE A 110 -7.75 -10.41 2.97
CA PHE A 110 -7.96 -9.49 4.09
C PHE A 110 -9.35 -9.61 4.72
N ALA A 111 -10.41 -9.73 3.91
CA ALA A 111 -11.76 -9.83 4.43
C ALA A 111 -12.01 -11.13 5.23
N ASN A 112 -11.39 -12.23 4.79
CA ASN A 112 -11.58 -13.56 5.39
C ASN A 112 -10.62 -13.84 6.56
N ALA A 113 -9.49 -13.13 6.65
CA ALA A 113 -8.50 -13.33 7.71
C ALA A 113 -9.09 -13.03 9.09
N THR A 114 -8.90 -13.95 10.02
CA THR A 114 -9.42 -13.91 11.39
C THR A 114 -8.42 -13.31 12.38
N VAL A 115 -7.16 -13.18 12.00
CA VAL A 115 -6.11 -12.58 12.81
C VAL A 115 -6.30 -11.06 12.93
N PRO A 116 -5.79 -10.43 14.01
CA PRO A 116 -5.80 -8.97 14.14
C PRO A 116 -5.11 -8.30 12.95
N LYS A 117 -5.75 -7.29 12.38
CA LYS A 117 -5.29 -6.54 11.21
C LYS A 117 -5.27 -5.05 11.51
N VAL A 118 -4.10 -4.46 11.40
CA VAL A 118 -3.89 -3.02 11.57
C VAL A 118 -3.37 -2.43 10.28
N ASN A 119 -3.92 -1.30 9.85
CA ASN A 119 -3.43 -0.54 8.71
C ASN A 119 -2.93 0.83 9.16
N VAL A 120 -1.75 1.21 8.68
CA VAL A 120 -1.19 2.55 8.87
C VAL A 120 -0.94 3.18 7.50
N VAL A 121 -1.65 4.23 7.18
CA VAL A 121 -1.41 5.02 5.98
C VAL A 121 -0.20 5.93 6.23
N ILE A 122 0.92 5.64 5.56
CA ILE A 122 2.19 6.35 5.75
C ILE A 122 2.47 7.41 4.67
N GLY A 123 1.65 7.46 3.63
CA GLY A 123 1.79 8.37 2.50
C GLY A 123 0.48 8.51 1.76
N LYS A 124 0.46 8.11 0.50
CA LYS A 124 -0.73 8.20 -0.35
C LYS A 124 -1.67 7.02 -0.15
N ALA A 125 -2.97 7.27 -0.23
CA ALA A 125 -4.01 6.25 -0.13
C ALA A 125 -5.19 6.65 -1.03
N PHE A 126 -5.11 6.31 -2.32
CA PHE A 126 -6.07 6.75 -3.31
C PHE A 126 -6.92 5.62 -3.89
N GLY A 127 -8.22 5.91 -3.99
CA GLY A 127 -9.19 5.12 -4.74
C GLY A 127 -9.34 3.67 -4.26
N SER A 128 -9.77 2.81 -5.19
CA SER A 128 -10.02 1.39 -4.89
C SER A 128 -8.77 0.61 -4.52
N ALA A 129 -7.59 1.03 -4.99
CA ALA A 129 -6.32 0.38 -4.63
C ALA A 129 -6.03 0.52 -3.12
N TYR A 130 -6.32 1.68 -2.53
CA TYR A 130 -6.27 1.85 -1.07
C TYR A 130 -7.27 0.95 -0.36
N VAL A 131 -8.51 0.86 -0.86
CA VAL A 131 -9.55 0.01 -0.22
C VAL A 131 -9.05 -1.42 -0.09
N MET A 132 -8.39 -1.97 -1.11
CA MET A 132 -7.87 -3.34 -1.13
C MET A 132 -6.62 -3.57 -0.26
N MET A 133 -5.96 -2.49 0.19
CA MET A 133 -4.79 -2.55 1.07
C MET A 133 -5.18 -2.51 2.56
N ASN A 134 -6.02 -3.47 2.98
CA ASN A 134 -6.44 -3.60 4.37
C ASN A 134 -7.11 -2.33 4.92
N SER A 135 -8.05 -1.76 4.18
CA SER A 135 -8.82 -0.62 4.66
C SER A 135 -9.85 -1.06 5.72
N LYS A 136 -10.43 -0.10 6.42
CA LYS A 136 -11.54 -0.34 7.36
C LYS A 136 -12.73 -1.05 6.67
N SER A 137 -12.99 -0.72 5.41
CA SER A 137 -14.08 -1.31 4.61
C SER A 137 -13.88 -2.80 4.30
N VAL A 138 -12.64 -3.27 4.29
CA VAL A 138 -12.28 -4.68 4.02
C VAL A 138 -12.08 -5.48 5.31
N GLY A 139 -12.22 -4.82 6.48
CA GLY A 139 -12.20 -5.50 7.77
C GLY A 139 -10.92 -5.30 8.60
N ALA A 140 -10.16 -4.23 8.36
CA ALA A 140 -9.10 -3.86 9.30
C ALA A 140 -9.71 -3.51 10.66
N ASP A 141 -9.13 -4.04 11.74
CA ASP A 141 -9.58 -3.76 13.10
C ASP A 141 -9.31 -2.30 13.48
N MET A 142 -8.11 -1.82 13.12
CA MET A 142 -7.70 -0.43 13.33
C MET A 142 -7.03 0.14 12.09
N VAL A 143 -7.32 1.41 11.81
CA VAL A 143 -6.70 2.17 10.72
C VAL A 143 -6.20 3.48 11.28
N TYR A 144 -4.92 3.74 11.07
CA TYR A 144 -4.25 4.98 11.43
C TYR A 144 -3.68 5.66 10.20
N ALA A 145 -3.49 6.96 10.27
CA ALA A 145 -2.84 7.74 9.22
C ALA A 145 -1.80 8.66 9.84
N TRP A 146 -0.68 8.84 9.15
CA TRP A 146 0.27 9.88 9.51
C TRP A 146 -0.31 11.26 9.21
N PRO A 147 0.10 12.31 9.94
CA PRO A 147 -0.41 13.67 9.70
C PRO A 147 -0.15 14.21 8.27
N THR A 148 0.83 13.62 7.58
CA THR A 148 1.19 13.97 6.20
C THR A 148 0.57 13.02 5.16
N ALA A 149 -0.32 12.11 5.57
CA ALA A 149 -0.97 11.19 4.65
C ALA A 149 -1.99 11.91 3.78
N GLU A 150 -2.00 11.57 2.50
CA GLU A 150 -2.99 12.06 1.53
C GLU A 150 -3.99 10.93 1.24
N ILE A 151 -5.25 11.12 1.62
CA ILE A 151 -6.29 10.10 1.48
C ILE A 151 -7.43 10.69 0.63
N GLY A 152 -7.83 10.00 -0.44
CA GLY A 152 -8.88 10.50 -1.32
C GLY A 152 -9.24 9.53 -2.44
N MET A 153 -10.12 10.01 -3.33
CA MET A 153 -10.50 9.24 -4.51
C MET A 153 -9.36 9.15 -5.54
N MET A 154 -8.59 10.23 -5.68
CA MET A 154 -7.45 10.34 -6.61
C MET A 154 -6.53 11.49 -6.19
N GLU A 155 -5.38 11.61 -6.83
CA GLU A 155 -4.46 12.74 -6.62
C GLU A 155 -5.13 14.07 -6.96
N ALA A 156 -4.84 15.10 -6.18
CA ALA A 156 -5.46 16.44 -6.31
C ALA A 156 -5.25 17.06 -7.69
N ASP A 157 -4.06 16.90 -8.28
CA ASP A 157 -3.75 17.40 -9.63
C ASP A 157 -4.62 16.75 -10.70
N LEU A 158 -4.86 15.45 -10.58
CA LEU A 158 -5.71 14.71 -11.50
C LEU A 158 -7.18 15.10 -11.32
N ALA A 159 -7.64 15.20 -10.09
CA ALA A 159 -9.00 15.64 -9.78
C ALA A 159 -9.28 17.02 -10.34
N ALA A 160 -8.37 17.98 -10.14
CA ALA A 160 -8.52 19.33 -10.69
C ALA A 160 -8.60 19.34 -12.22
N LYS A 161 -7.74 18.58 -12.91
CA LYS A 161 -7.76 18.47 -14.38
C LYS A 161 -9.05 17.86 -14.91
N ILE A 162 -9.65 16.91 -14.21
CA ILE A 162 -10.92 16.28 -14.62
C ILE A 162 -12.09 17.22 -14.36
N MET A 163 -12.16 17.82 -13.15
CA MET A 163 -13.29 18.65 -12.75
C MET A 163 -13.30 20.01 -13.47
N TYR A 164 -12.15 20.54 -13.81
CA TYR A 164 -11.96 21.84 -14.45
C TYR A 164 -11.27 21.71 -15.82
N ALA A 165 -11.72 20.75 -16.61
CA ALA A 165 -11.19 20.50 -17.94
C ALA A 165 -11.27 21.76 -18.81
N GLY A 166 -10.13 22.18 -19.38
CA GLY A 166 -10.04 23.42 -20.19
C GLY A 166 -9.74 24.71 -19.42
N ALA A 167 -9.60 24.65 -18.10
CA ALA A 167 -9.14 25.80 -17.31
C ALA A 167 -7.65 26.09 -17.56
N ASP A 168 -7.25 27.34 -17.36
CA ASP A 168 -5.86 27.77 -17.45
C ASP A 168 -5.00 27.19 -16.30
N ALA A 169 -3.69 27.31 -16.43
CA ALA A 169 -2.72 26.71 -15.50
C ALA A 169 -2.83 27.30 -14.07
N ASP A 170 -3.17 28.58 -13.95
CA ASP A 170 -3.24 29.23 -12.63
C ASP A 170 -4.51 28.82 -11.90
N THR A 171 -5.63 28.76 -12.59
CA THR A 171 -6.90 28.21 -12.08
C THR A 171 -6.71 26.74 -11.64
N LEU A 172 -6.03 25.91 -12.44
CA LEU A 172 -5.77 24.51 -12.08
C LEU A 172 -4.93 24.41 -10.80
N ARG A 173 -3.92 25.25 -10.63
CA ARG A 173 -3.10 25.28 -9.41
C ARG A 173 -3.92 25.65 -8.18
N GLU A 174 -4.74 26.68 -8.29
CA GLU A 174 -5.66 27.09 -7.20
C GLU A 174 -6.61 25.95 -6.82
N LYS A 175 -7.25 25.32 -7.81
CA LYS A 175 -8.20 24.23 -7.58
C LYS A 175 -7.53 22.97 -7.03
N THR A 176 -6.31 22.67 -7.45
CA THR A 176 -5.49 21.59 -6.85
C THR A 176 -5.24 21.87 -5.37
N ALA A 177 -4.84 23.10 -5.02
CA ALA A 177 -4.61 23.47 -3.63
C ALA A 177 -5.88 23.39 -2.78
N GLN A 178 -7.02 23.81 -3.32
CA GLN A 178 -8.33 23.68 -2.66
C GLN A 178 -8.71 22.21 -2.44
N TYR A 179 -8.51 21.33 -3.43
CA TYR A 179 -8.82 19.90 -3.32
C TYR A 179 -7.96 19.19 -2.28
N ARG A 180 -6.71 19.63 -2.07
CA ARG A 180 -5.83 19.06 -1.03
C ARG A 180 -6.26 19.38 0.40
N GLN A 181 -7.12 20.37 0.59
CA GLN A 181 -7.61 20.80 1.90
C GLN A 181 -8.91 20.10 2.31
N LEU A 182 -9.52 19.35 1.39
CA LEU A 182 -10.73 18.56 1.64
C LEU A 182 -10.38 17.22 2.28
#